data_3f53d016942d235271ad67ae9fec6601
#
_entry.id   3f53d016942d235271ad67ae9fec6601
#
_cell.length_a   1.000
_cell.length_b   1.000
_cell.length_c   1.000
_cell.angle_alpha   90.00
_cell.angle_beta   90.00
_cell.angle_gamma   90.00
#
_symmetry.space_group_name_H-M   'P 1'
#
loop_
_entity.id
_entity.type
_entity.pdbx_description
1 polymer ?
#
loop_
_entity_poly.entity_id
_entity_poly.type
_entity_poly.pdbx_seq_one_letter_code
_entity_poly.pdbx_strand_id
1 'polypeptide(L)'
;MSKKKLFISCPMKGRTEENIKNTMSRLHKLAEVIFDQELEVIQTYIPDNAPDAVNRPVWYLGESIKLLSEADYFIGVYTDYFKGCRVELDVARWYGIPSYAIGLDKIAPDAHQIENAQYAVNCCHES
;
A
#
# COMPACT_ATOMS: atom_id res chain seq x y z
N MET A 1 14.74 -22.84 -7.00
CA MET A 1 14.18 -21.77 -7.83
C MET A 1 13.81 -20.58 -6.96
N SER A 2 14.12 -19.39 -7.44
CA SER A 2 13.76 -18.18 -6.69
C SER A 2 12.25 -17.95 -6.72
N LYS A 3 11.72 -17.47 -5.60
CA LYS A 3 10.30 -17.10 -5.51
C LYS A 3 10.04 -15.84 -6.34
N LYS A 4 8.82 -15.70 -6.83
CA LYS A 4 8.38 -14.46 -7.46
C LYS A 4 8.25 -13.36 -6.39
N LYS A 5 8.43 -12.11 -6.81
CA LYS A 5 8.45 -10.95 -5.91
C LYS A 5 7.09 -10.30 -5.81
N LEU A 6 6.68 -10.01 -4.58
CA LEU A 6 5.41 -9.38 -4.24
C LEU A 6 5.63 -7.98 -3.69
N PHE A 7 4.96 -6.99 -4.28
CA PHE A 7 4.86 -5.66 -3.69
C PHE A 7 3.56 -5.56 -2.89
N ILE A 8 3.67 -5.22 -1.60
CA ILE A 8 2.52 -5.01 -0.74
C ILE A 8 2.34 -3.50 -0.52
N SER A 9 1.19 -2.97 -0.93
CA SER A 9 0.82 -1.58 -0.71
C SER A 9 -0.06 -1.50 0.53
N CYS A 10 0.54 -1.11 1.66
CA CYS A 10 -0.12 -1.09 2.96
C CYS A 10 -0.34 0.34 3.43
N PRO A 11 -1.56 0.71 3.86
CA PRO A 11 -1.79 2.04 4.43
C PRO A 11 -1.05 2.17 5.76
N MET A 12 -0.38 3.31 5.96
CA MET A 12 0.47 3.51 7.14
C MET A 12 0.11 4.75 7.96
N LYS A 13 -0.36 5.82 7.33
CA LYS A 13 -0.59 7.10 7.99
C LYS A 13 -1.57 6.98 9.16
N GLY A 14 -1.14 7.42 10.33
CA GLY A 14 -1.99 7.44 11.52
C GLY A 14 -2.18 6.08 12.17
N ARG A 15 -1.40 5.07 11.80
CA ARG A 15 -1.54 3.70 12.32
C ARG A 15 -0.37 3.32 13.21
N THR A 16 -0.62 2.39 14.11
CA THR A 16 0.44 1.83 14.95
C THR A 16 1.29 0.85 14.14
N GLU A 17 2.55 0.69 14.56
CA GLU A 17 3.47 -0.26 13.92
C GLU A 17 2.90 -1.68 13.95
N GLU A 18 2.29 -2.07 15.07
CA GLU A 18 1.67 -3.39 15.22
C GLU A 18 0.55 -3.60 14.20
N ASN A 19 -0.35 -2.63 14.05
CA ASN A 19 -1.44 -2.73 13.09
C ASN A 19 -0.94 -2.81 11.65
N ILE A 20 0.11 -2.05 11.33
CA ILE A 20 0.73 -2.10 10.00
C ILE A 20 1.30 -3.50 9.74
N LYS A 21 2.07 -4.04 10.68
CA LYS A 21 2.66 -5.39 10.55
C LYS A 21 1.59 -6.47 10.38
N ASN A 22 0.52 -6.38 11.16
CA ASN A 22 -0.58 -7.34 11.06
C ASN A 22 -1.25 -7.28 9.70
N THR A 23 -1.49 -6.08 9.17
CA THR A 23 -2.07 -5.90 7.85
C THR A 23 -1.16 -6.45 6.76
N MET A 24 0.14 -6.16 6.83
CA MET A 24 1.10 -6.69 5.87
C MET A 24 1.13 -8.21 5.86
N SER A 25 1.09 -8.83 7.04
CA SER A 25 1.05 -10.29 7.16
C SER A 25 -0.21 -10.86 6.51
N ARG A 26 -1.37 -10.24 6.75
CA ARG A 26 -2.65 -10.67 6.15
C ARG A 26 -2.63 -10.53 4.63
N LEU A 27 -2.13 -9.41 4.13
CA LEU A 27 -2.01 -9.18 2.69
C LEU A 27 -1.06 -10.17 2.03
N HIS A 28 0.06 -10.47 2.68
CA HIS A 28 1.01 -11.47 2.17
C HIS A 28 0.35 -12.83 2.02
N LYS A 29 -0.33 -13.30 3.07
CA LYS A 29 -1.02 -14.60 3.04
C LYS A 29 -2.11 -14.63 2.00
N LEU A 30 -2.88 -13.55 1.89
CA LEU A 30 -3.95 -13.45 0.89
C LEU A 30 -3.37 -13.50 -0.52
N ALA A 31 -2.28 -12.79 -0.78
CA ALA A 31 -1.64 -12.79 -2.09
C ALA A 31 -1.16 -14.19 -2.49
N GLU A 32 -0.58 -14.94 -1.55
CA GLU A 32 -0.13 -16.30 -1.82
C GLU A 32 -1.29 -17.22 -2.19
N VAL A 33 -2.47 -17.01 -1.60
CA VAL A 33 -3.68 -17.74 -1.99
C VAL A 33 -4.17 -17.31 -3.37
N ILE A 34 -4.28 -15.99 -3.60
CA ILE A 34 -4.81 -15.44 -4.85
C ILE A 34 -3.93 -15.84 -6.05
N PHE A 35 -2.62 -15.75 -5.90
CA PHE A 35 -1.67 -16.03 -6.99
C PHE A 35 -1.18 -17.49 -6.97
N ASP A 36 -1.65 -18.29 -6.01
CA ASP A 36 -1.40 -19.73 -5.91
C ASP A 36 0.08 -20.08 -5.93
N GLN A 37 0.89 -19.37 -5.14
CA GLN A 37 2.31 -19.66 -4.99
C GLN A 37 2.90 -18.93 -3.79
N GLU A 38 4.07 -19.40 -3.34
CA GLU A 38 4.83 -18.68 -2.33
C GLU A 38 5.48 -17.45 -2.97
N LEU A 39 5.42 -16.32 -2.26
CA LEU A 39 5.90 -15.04 -2.76
C LEU A 39 6.90 -14.42 -1.78
N GLU A 40 7.97 -13.85 -2.34
CA GLU A 40 8.96 -13.09 -1.58
C GLU A 40 8.53 -11.63 -1.55
N VAL A 41 8.36 -11.09 -0.33
CA VAL A 41 7.94 -9.69 -0.16
C VAL A 41 9.11 -8.75 -0.42
N ILE A 42 8.89 -7.77 -1.29
CA ILE A 42 9.85 -6.70 -1.52
C ILE A 42 9.91 -5.83 -0.28
N GLN A 43 11.13 -5.56 0.22
CA GLN A 43 11.33 -4.67 1.36
C GLN A 43 11.04 -3.24 0.92
N THR A 44 9.99 -2.65 1.50
CA THR A 44 9.54 -1.30 1.13
C THR A 44 10.02 -0.23 2.10
N TYR A 45 10.96 -0.57 3.00
CA TYR A 45 11.57 0.43 3.85
C TYR A 45 12.45 1.36 3.02
N ILE A 46 12.16 2.66 3.09
CA ILE A 46 12.89 3.69 2.36
C ILE A 46 13.61 4.57 3.40
N PRO A 47 14.96 4.58 3.41
CA PRO A 47 15.70 5.43 4.34
C PRO A 47 15.32 6.90 4.18
N ASP A 48 15.27 7.64 5.29
CA ASP A 48 14.94 9.06 5.29
C ASP A 48 16.15 9.88 4.85
N ASN A 49 16.44 9.85 3.56
CA ASN A 49 17.55 10.60 2.96
C ASN A 49 17.10 11.47 1.77
N ALA A 50 15.85 11.93 1.81
CA ALA A 50 15.34 12.82 0.78
C ALA A 50 16.19 14.11 0.72
N PRO A 51 16.51 14.61 -0.49
CA PRO A 51 17.19 15.89 -0.63
C PRO A 51 16.41 17.06 0.00
N ASP A 52 17.10 18.13 0.39
CA ASP A 52 16.48 19.22 1.13
C ASP A 52 15.43 20.01 0.33
N ALA A 53 15.58 20.14 -0.97
CA ALA A 53 14.76 21.03 -1.78
C ALA A 53 13.66 20.30 -2.56
N VAL A 54 13.17 19.16 -2.05
CA VAL A 54 12.15 18.38 -2.75
C VAL A 54 10.86 18.28 -1.93
N ASN A 55 9.76 17.99 -2.60
CA ASN A 55 8.52 17.60 -1.94
C ASN A 55 8.71 16.19 -1.39
N ARG A 56 8.84 16.07 -0.07
CA ARG A 56 9.19 14.80 0.58
C ARG A 56 8.18 13.68 0.31
N PRO A 57 6.88 13.88 0.48
CA PRO A 57 5.92 12.81 0.17
C PRO A 57 6.01 12.31 -1.28
N VAL A 58 6.21 13.21 -2.23
CA VAL A 58 6.36 12.83 -3.64
C VAL A 58 7.67 12.07 -3.85
N TRP A 59 8.74 12.52 -3.20
CA TRP A 59 10.05 11.85 -3.31
C TRP A 59 9.96 10.40 -2.80
N TYR A 60 9.34 10.19 -1.63
CA TYR A 60 9.16 8.85 -1.08
C TYR A 60 8.27 7.98 -1.97
N LEU A 61 7.22 8.56 -2.54
CA LEU A 61 6.37 7.84 -3.47
C LEU A 61 7.15 7.40 -4.70
N GLY A 62 8.04 8.27 -5.21
CA GLY A 62 8.91 7.93 -6.33
C GLY A 62 9.83 6.76 -6.03
N GLU A 63 10.43 6.73 -4.83
CA GLU A 63 11.27 5.61 -4.40
C GLU A 63 10.45 4.32 -4.28
N SER A 64 9.22 4.41 -3.78
CA SER A 64 8.32 3.28 -3.69
C SER A 64 7.96 2.72 -5.08
N ILE A 65 7.71 3.61 -6.05
CA ILE A 65 7.42 3.20 -7.43
C ILE A 65 8.60 2.49 -8.07
N LYS A 66 9.83 2.91 -7.76
CA LYS A 66 11.03 2.19 -8.22
C LYS A 66 11.04 0.75 -7.71
N LEU A 67 10.69 0.54 -6.45
CA LEU A 67 10.57 -0.81 -5.88
C LEU A 67 9.46 -1.59 -6.54
N LEU A 68 8.34 -0.94 -6.82
CA LEU A 68 7.22 -1.57 -7.52
C LEU A 68 7.64 -2.08 -8.91
N SER A 69 8.56 -1.40 -9.57
CA SER A 69 9.05 -1.83 -10.89
C SER A 69 9.72 -3.21 -10.87
N GLU A 70 10.15 -3.68 -9.70
CA GLU A 70 10.79 -4.99 -9.54
C GLU A 70 9.80 -6.12 -9.26
N ALA A 71 8.51 -5.80 -9.09
CA ALA A 71 7.51 -6.77 -8.64
C ALA A 71 6.99 -7.64 -9.77
N ASP A 72 6.78 -8.91 -9.47
CA ASP A 72 6.04 -9.83 -10.33
C ASP A 72 4.55 -9.78 -10.05
N TYR A 73 4.17 -9.47 -8.80
CA TYR A 73 2.79 -9.39 -8.34
C TYR A 73 2.62 -8.23 -7.38
N PHE A 74 1.40 -7.71 -7.32
CA PHE A 74 1.02 -6.59 -6.45
C PHE A 74 -0.22 -6.95 -5.66
N ILE A 75 -0.25 -6.61 -4.38
CA ILE A 75 -1.46 -6.63 -3.57
C ILE A 75 -1.59 -5.32 -2.81
N GLY A 76 -2.80 -4.78 -2.76
CA GLY A 76 -3.07 -3.53 -2.06
C GLY A 76 -4.52 -3.43 -1.61
N VAL A 77 -4.94 -2.20 -1.35
CA VAL A 77 -6.27 -1.91 -0.80
C VAL A 77 -6.99 -0.86 -1.65
N TYR A 78 -8.31 -0.91 -1.63
CA TYR A 78 -9.12 0.15 -2.22
C TYR A 78 -9.25 1.29 -1.21
N THR A 79 -8.75 2.45 -1.55
CA THR A 79 -8.85 3.64 -0.70
C THR A 79 -8.63 4.91 -1.54
N ASP A 80 -9.33 5.98 -1.17
CA ASP A 80 -9.07 7.31 -1.73
C ASP A 80 -8.35 8.21 -0.71
N TYR A 81 -8.31 7.80 0.55
CA TYR A 81 -7.68 8.59 1.61
C TYR A 81 -6.17 8.37 1.66
N PHE A 82 -5.72 7.12 1.58
CA PHE A 82 -4.30 6.79 1.60
C PHE A 82 -3.74 6.94 0.19
N LYS A 83 -3.26 8.14 -0.13
CA LYS A 83 -2.89 8.53 -1.51
C LYS A 83 -1.81 7.66 -2.13
N GLY A 84 -0.79 7.30 -1.37
CA GLY A 84 0.27 6.41 -1.86
C GLY A 84 -0.28 5.06 -2.32
N CYS A 85 -1.18 4.47 -1.53
CA CYS A 85 -1.81 3.20 -1.88
C CYS A 85 -2.62 3.32 -3.16
N ARG A 86 -3.34 4.42 -3.33
CA ARG A 86 -4.14 4.66 -4.54
C ARG A 86 -3.24 4.76 -5.77
N VAL A 87 -2.17 5.52 -5.69
CA VAL A 87 -1.24 5.70 -6.82
C VAL A 87 -0.55 4.38 -7.16
N GLU A 88 -0.08 3.65 -6.16
CA GLU A 88 0.61 2.38 -6.37
C GLU A 88 -0.30 1.36 -7.07
N LEU A 89 -1.56 1.26 -6.65
CA LEU A 89 -2.53 0.38 -7.30
C LEU A 89 -2.76 0.77 -8.76
N ASP A 90 -2.95 2.07 -9.01
CA ASP A 90 -3.16 2.57 -10.37
C ASP A 90 -1.96 2.28 -11.26
N VAL A 91 -0.74 2.53 -10.76
CA VAL A 91 0.49 2.25 -11.52
C VAL A 91 0.62 0.76 -11.84
N ALA A 92 0.38 -0.11 -10.85
CA ALA A 92 0.45 -1.55 -11.06
C ALA A 92 -0.52 -1.99 -12.17
N ARG A 93 -1.74 -1.49 -12.16
CA ARG A 93 -2.77 -1.81 -13.16
C ARG A 93 -2.44 -1.22 -14.52
N TRP A 94 -2.02 0.04 -14.56
CA TRP A 94 -1.72 0.71 -15.83
C TRP A 94 -0.54 0.08 -16.57
N TYR A 95 0.42 -0.46 -15.83
CA TYR A 95 1.65 -1.00 -16.42
C TYR A 95 1.71 -2.54 -16.40
N GLY A 96 0.57 -3.18 -16.18
CA GLY A 96 0.44 -4.62 -16.44
C GLY A 96 1.03 -5.53 -15.39
N ILE A 97 1.26 -5.05 -14.16
CA ILE A 97 1.65 -5.92 -13.05
C ILE A 97 0.39 -6.63 -12.53
N PRO A 98 0.36 -7.98 -12.54
CA PRO A 98 -0.80 -8.70 -11.99
C PRO A 98 -1.12 -8.25 -10.58
N SER A 99 -2.35 -7.75 -10.35
CA SER A 99 -2.72 -7.03 -9.14
C SER A 99 -4.00 -7.55 -8.54
N TYR A 100 -4.06 -7.52 -7.21
CA TYR A 100 -5.30 -7.73 -6.47
C TYR A 100 -5.43 -6.62 -5.43
N ALA A 101 -6.65 -6.10 -5.26
CA ALA A 101 -6.94 -5.11 -4.24
C ALA A 101 -8.14 -5.56 -3.42
N ILE A 102 -8.10 -5.36 -2.11
CA ILE A 102 -9.16 -5.75 -1.19
C ILE A 102 -9.72 -4.51 -0.50
N GLY A 103 -11.00 -4.55 -0.14
CA GLY A 103 -11.63 -3.46 0.61
C GLY A 103 -10.92 -3.22 1.94
N LEU A 104 -10.68 -1.95 2.25
CA LEU A 104 -9.95 -1.55 3.46
C LEU A 104 -10.63 -2.06 4.72
N ASP A 105 -11.96 -2.06 4.77
CA ASP A 105 -12.75 -2.56 5.89
C ASP A 105 -12.51 -4.05 6.18
N LYS A 106 -12.15 -4.82 5.17
CA LYS A 106 -11.96 -6.27 5.30
C LYS A 106 -10.58 -6.67 5.77
N ILE A 107 -9.56 -5.84 5.50
CA ILE A 107 -8.17 -6.21 5.78
C ILE A 107 -7.55 -5.38 6.90
N ALA A 108 -8.02 -4.15 7.11
CA ALA A 108 -7.46 -3.22 8.07
C ALA A 108 -8.56 -2.33 8.67
N PRO A 109 -9.38 -2.88 9.61
CA PRO A 109 -10.50 -2.14 10.18
C PRO A 109 -10.11 -0.81 10.83
N ASP A 110 -8.95 -0.73 11.47
CA ASP A 110 -8.44 0.52 12.06
C ASP A 110 -8.20 1.58 10.99
N ALA A 111 -7.61 1.20 9.86
CA ALA A 111 -7.38 2.11 8.74
C ALA A 111 -8.70 2.57 8.12
N HIS A 112 -9.67 1.67 8.04
CA HIS A 112 -11.02 2.01 7.56
C HIS A 112 -11.67 3.06 8.47
N GLN A 113 -11.53 2.93 9.79
CA GLN A 113 -12.03 3.91 10.74
C GLN A 113 -11.35 5.27 10.58
N ILE A 114 -10.03 5.27 10.35
CA ILE A 114 -9.28 6.52 10.09
C ILE A 114 -9.82 7.21 8.84
N GLU A 115 -10.02 6.47 7.77
CA GLU A 115 -10.58 7.00 6.52
C GLU A 115 -11.97 7.59 6.73
N ASN A 116 -12.84 6.86 7.42
CA ASN A 116 -14.22 7.30 7.67
C ASN A 116 -14.27 8.54 8.57
N ALA A 117 -13.44 8.60 9.60
CA ALA A 117 -13.37 9.76 10.49
C ALA A 117 -12.95 11.01 9.71
N GLN A 118 -12.01 10.88 8.78
CA GLN A 118 -11.55 11.98 7.96
C GLN A 118 -12.65 12.47 7.01
N TYR A 119 -13.40 11.58 6.40
CA TYR A 119 -14.54 11.95 5.55
C TYR A 119 -15.64 12.64 6.35
N ALA A 120 -15.94 12.18 7.56
CA ALA A 120 -16.93 12.81 8.42
C ALA A 120 -16.54 14.25 8.77
N VAL A 121 -15.25 14.47 9.10
CA VAL A 121 -14.74 15.83 9.39
C VAL A 121 -14.87 16.72 8.15
N ASN A 122 -14.51 16.22 6.97
CA ASN A 122 -14.59 16.99 5.74
C ASN A 122 -16.04 17.35 5.39
N CYS A 123 -16.97 16.43 5.58
CA CYS A 123 -18.41 16.69 5.36
C CYS A 123 -18.95 17.76 6.28
N CYS A 124 -18.52 17.77 7.56
CA CYS A 124 -18.93 18.81 8.51
C CYS A 124 -18.40 20.20 8.14
N HIS A 125 -17.24 20.28 7.51
CA HIS A 125 -16.65 21.53 7.07
C HIS A 125 -17.28 22.11 5.80
N GLU A 126 -17.88 21.26 4.99
CA GLU A 126 -18.48 21.66 3.71
C GLU A 126 -19.93 22.14 3.85
N SER A 127 -20.54 21.96 4.99
CA SER A 127 -21.95 22.32 5.22
C SER A 127 -22.17 23.79 5.60
#